data_b12f74339f36269ae87cf0eb955924a3
#
_entry.id   b12f74339f36269ae87cf0eb955924a3
#
_cell.length_a   1.000
_cell.length_b   1.000
_cell.length_c   1.000
_cell.angle_alpha   90.00
_cell.angle_beta   90.00
_cell.angle_gamma   90.00
#
_symmetry.space_group_name_H-M   'P 1'
#
loop_
_entity.id
_entity.type
_entity.pdbx_description
1 polymer ?
#
loop_
_entity_poly.entity_id
_entity_poly.type
_entity_poly.pdbx_seq_one_letter_code
_entity_poly.pdbx_strand_id
1 'polypeptide(L)'
;YYNVPLHGACLIFSNKFITRFDEVFLETTFFYFESEILDYKCYIKDLKTMYSPEIQVFHHQNMTTDEVYADVFERTKFAYKCNIESSKAFIDYIRNCTPTIIE
;
A
#
# COMPACT_ATOMS: atom_id res chain seq x y z
N TYR A 1 5.68 14.05 -12.02
CA TYR A 1 5.90 14.31 -10.61
C TYR A 1 6.59 13.12 -9.96
N TYR A 2 7.60 13.38 -9.15
CA TYR A 2 8.42 12.35 -8.52
C TYR A 2 8.23 12.34 -7.01
N ASN A 3 8.42 11.16 -6.40
CA ASN A 3 8.37 10.96 -4.96
C ASN A 3 7.07 11.45 -4.34
N VAL A 4 5.96 11.15 -5.01
CA VAL A 4 4.61 11.49 -4.55
C VAL A 4 3.89 10.20 -4.16
N PRO A 5 2.96 10.26 -3.21
CA PRO A 5 2.11 9.11 -2.89
C PRO A 5 1.31 8.69 -4.11
N LEU A 6 1.23 7.38 -4.37
CA LEU A 6 0.55 6.83 -5.52
C LEU A 6 -0.77 6.20 -5.10
N HIS A 7 -1.78 6.34 -5.98
CA HIS A 7 -3.06 5.70 -5.77
C HIS A 7 -3.03 4.26 -6.28
N GLY A 8 -3.59 3.35 -5.50
CA GLY A 8 -3.55 1.92 -5.77
C GLY A 8 -4.40 1.45 -6.95
N ALA A 9 -5.17 2.34 -7.59
CA ALA A 9 -6.02 1.98 -8.72
C ALA A 9 -5.23 1.53 -9.94
N CYS A 10 -4.04 2.09 -10.14
CA CYS A 10 -3.17 1.69 -11.24
C CYS A 10 -1.71 1.93 -10.84
N LEU A 11 -0.95 0.86 -10.75
CA LEU A 11 0.47 0.90 -10.41
C LEU A 11 1.25 0.15 -11.48
N ILE A 12 2.35 0.76 -11.91
CA ILE A 12 3.27 0.14 -12.86
C ILE A 12 4.63 0.05 -12.19
N PHE A 13 5.17 -1.17 -12.10
CA PHE A 13 6.42 -1.44 -11.42
C PHE A 13 7.55 -1.59 -12.42
N SER A 14 8.64 -0.85 -12.20
CA SER A 14 9.82 -0.97 -13.04
C SER A 14 10.58 -2.27 -12.74
N ASN A 15 11.40 -2.69 -13.69
CA ASN A 15 12.30 -3.83 -13.48
C ASN A 15 13.25 -3.59 -12.29
N LYS A 16 13.65 -2.34 -12.10
CA LYS A 16 14.51 -1.95 -10.98
C LYS A 16 13.84 -2.23 -9.63
N PHE A 17 12.52 -2.00 -9.53
CA PHE A 17 11.76 -2.33 -8.32
C PHE A 17 11.62 -3.85 -8.17
N ILE A 18 11.21 -4.51 -9.23
CA ILE A 18 10.92 -5.97 -9.21
C ILE A 18 12.16 -6.78 -8.80
N THR A 19 13.33 -6.35 -9.22
CA THR A 19 14.58 -7.06 -8.89
C THR A 19 15.05 -6.85 -7.45
N ARG A 20 14.47 -5.89 -6.73
CA ARG A 20 14.88 -5.57 -5.36
C ARG A 20 13.95 -6.11 -4.29
N PHE A 21 12.78 -6.57 -4.68
CA PHE A 21 11.78 -7.05 -3.73
C PHE A 21 11.20 -8.37 -4.22
N ASP A 22 11.11 -9.34 -3.32
CA ASP A 22 10.49 -10.62 -3.62
C ASP A 22 8.98 -10.51 -3.71
N GLU A 23 8.40 -9.52 -3.03
CA GLU A 23 6.96 -9.27 -3.06
C GLU A 23 6.69 -7.77 -3.16
N VAL A 24 5.60 -7.41 -3.85
CA VAL A 24 5.19 -6.00 -3.99
C VAL A 24 4.48 -5.54 -2.73
N PHE A 25 3.50 -6.30 -2.28
CA PHE A 25 2.71 -6.03 -1.09
C PHE A 25 2.95 -7.08 -0.03
N LEU A 26 2.63 -6.74 1.22
CA LEU A 26 2.77 -7.69 2.31
C LEU A 26 1.56 -8.63 2.33
N GLU A 27 1.80 -9.92 2.49
CA GLU A 27 0.74 -10.91 2.65
C GLU A 27 -0.08 -10.68 3.94
N THR A 28 0.53 -10.02 4.91
CA THR A 28 -0.09 -9.76 6.21
C THR A 28 -1.04 -8.57 6.20
N THR A 29 -1.10 -7.81 5.10
CA THR A 29 -2.06 -6.70 4.96
C THR A 29 -3.23 -7.13 4.07
N PHE A 30 -4.42 -6.79 4.51
CA PHE A 30 -5.64 -6.97 3.75
C PHE A 30 -6.40 -5.65 3.80
N PHE A 31 -6.41 -4.92 2.69
CA PHE A 31 -6.85 -3.54 2.57
C PHE A 31 -6.08 -2.59 3.50
N TYR A 32 -5.95 -1.36 3.06
CA TYR A 32 -5.29 -0.24 3.75
C TYR A 32 -3.78 -0.44 3.92
N PHE A 33 -3.09 0.65 4.02
CA PHE A 33 -1.64 0.77 4.22
C PHE A 33 -0.77 0.24 3.08
N GLU A 34 -1.35 -0.21 1.96
CA GLU A 34 -0.57 -0.67 0.81
C GLU A 34 0.30 0.45 0.24
N SER A 35 -0.26 1.65 0.13
CA SER A 35 0.46 2.81 -0.38
C SER A 35 1.60 3.23 0.54
N GLU A 36 1.34 3.23 1.84
CA GLU A 36 2.33 3.58 2.85
C GLU A 36 3.48 2.58 2.88
N ILE A 37 3.17 1.30 2.77
CA ILE A 37 4.17 0.24 2.71
C ILE A 37 5.00 0.38 1.43
N LEU A 38 4.36 0.65 0.31
CA LEU A 38 5.05 0.84 -0.97
C LEU A 38 5.98 2.05 -0.93
N ASP A 39 5.50 3.16 -0.38
CA ASP A 39 6.33 4.36 -0.21
C ASP A 39 7.54 4.08 0.67
N TYR A 40 7.35 3.34 1.76
CA TYR A 40 8.44 2.96 2.65
C TYR A 40 9.46 2.06 1.96
N LYS A 41 8.99 1.08 1.18
CA LYS A 41 9.88 0.22 0.39
C LYS A 41 10.75 1.04 -0.57
N CYS A 42 10.14 1.96 -1.28
CA CYS A 42 10.86 2.84 -2.19
C CYS A 42 11.88 3.70 -1.44
N TYR A 43 11.51 4.21 -0.29
CA TYR A 43 12.38 5.04 0.52
C TYR A 43 13.64 4.29 0.97
N ILE A 44 13.49 3.08 1.53
CA ILE A 44 14.64 2.34 2.06
C ILE A 44 15.59 1.82 0.97
N LYS A 45 15.13 1.71 -0.27
CA LYS A 45 15.94 1.25 -1.40
C LYS A 45 16.31 2.38 -2.37
N ASP A 46 16.05 3.61 -1.98
CA ASP A 46 16.32 4.79 -2.81
C ASP A 46 15.71 4.66 -4.22
N LEU A 47 14.48 4.18 -4.26
CA LEU A 47 13.69 4.09 -5.48
C LEU A 47 12.73 5.26 -5.55
N LYS A 48 12.44 5.71 -6.75
CA LYS A 48 11.55 6.86 -6.95
C LYS A 48 10.17 6.39 -7.37
N THR A 49 9.16 7.07 -6.87
CA THR A 49 7.81 6.96 -7.38
C THR A 49 7.56 8.10 -8.36
N MET A 50 6.76 7.85 -9.38
CA MET A 50 6.43 8.85 -10.39
C MET A 50 4.95 8.81 -10.69
N TYR A 51 4.32 9.97 -10.73
CA TYR A 51 2.97 10.13 -11.23
C TYR A 51 3.04 10.72 -12.64
N SER A 52 2.31 10.10 -13.59
CA SER A 52 2.21 10.61 -14.95
C SER A 52 0.74 10.85 -15.29
N PRO A 53 0.34 12.09 -15.59
CA PRO A 53 -1.03 12.38 -16.00
C PRO A 53 -1.36 11.87 -17.40
N GLU A 54 -0.36 11.41 -18.14
CA GLU A 54 -0.56 10.82 -19.46
C GLU A 54 -1.21 9.42 -19.38
N ILE A 55 -1.08 8.76 -18.22
CA ILE A 55 -1.68 7.45 -17.97
C ILE A 55 -2.99 7.67 -17.23
N GLN A 56 -4.09 7.33 -17.88
CA GLN A 56 -5.42 7.54 -17.32
C GLN A 56 -6.17 6.21 -17.25
N VAL A 57 -6.80 5.95 -16.09
CA VAL A 57 -7.63 4.76 -15.90
C VAL A 57 -8.94 5.18 -15.24
N PHE A 58 -9.99 4.44 -15.55
CA PHE A 58 -11.29 4.61 -14.91
C PHE A 58 -11.37 3.65 -13.73
N HIS A 59 -11.69 4.19 -12.55
CA HIS A 59 -11.72 3.41 -11.31
C HIS A 59 -13.05 3.59 -10.60
N HIS A 60 -13.78 2.48 -10.41
CA HIS A 60 -14.98 2.44 -9.60
C HIS A 60 -14.62 2.24 -8.14
N GLN A 61 -14.77 3.30 -7.34
CA GLN A 61 -14.43 3.23 -5.92
C GLN A 61 -15.44 2.39 -5.13
N ASN A 62 -14.93 1.68 -4.13
CA ASN A 62 -15.71 0.92 -3.15
C ASN A 62 -16.53 -0.24 -3.73
N MET A 63 -16.32 -0.61 -4.98
CA MET A 63 -17.08 -1.69 -5.62
C MET A 63 -16.99 -3.00 -4.84
N THR A 64 -15.79 -3.43 -4.51
CA THR A 64 -15.57 -4.70 -3.81
C THR A 64 -16.22 -4.70 -2.43
N THR A 65 -16.05 -3.61 -1.68
CA THR A 65 -16.61 -3.49 -0.33
C THR A 65 -18.13 -3.41 -0.38
N ASP A 66 -18.69 -2.69 -1.35
CA ASP A 66 -20.13 -2.54 -1.53
C ASP A 66 -20.77 -3.87 -1.96
N GLU A 67 -20.08 -4.68 -2.75
CA GLU A 67 -20.55 -6.00 -3.14
C GLU A 67 -20.57 -6.99 -1.98
N VAL A 68 -19.58 -6.94 -1.09
CA VAL A 68 -19.45 -7.86 0.03
C VAL A 68 -20.36 -7.47 1.19
N TYR A 69 -20.47 -6.17 1.48
CA TYR A 69 -21.24 -5.67 2.62
C TYR A 69 -22.20 -4.58 2.18
N ALA A 70 -23.49 -4.92 2.07
CA ALA A 70 -24.55 -3.97 1.74
C ALA A 70 -24.88 -3.04 2.92
N ASP A 71 -24.72 -3.53 4.16
CA ASP A 71 -24.98 -2.77 5.37
C ASP A 71 -23.81 -1.83 5.68
N VAL A 72 -24.12 -0.54 5.85
CA VAL A 72 -23.13 0.50 6.16
C VAL A 72 -22.40 0.20 7.47
N PHE A 73 -23.12 -0.26 8.48
CA PHE A 73 -22.53 -0.61 9.79
C PHE A 73 -21.51 -1.75 9.64
N GLU A 74 -21.85 -2.79 8.93
CA GLU A 74 -20.95 -3.93 8.70
C GLU A 74 -19.74 -3.53 7.85
N ARG A 75 -19.93 -2.67 6.86
CA ARG A 75 -18.81 -2.12 6.06
C ARG A 75 -17.85 -1.32 6.91
N THR A 76 -18.38 -0.46 7.78
CA THR A 76 -17.56 0.37 8.67
C THR A 76 -16.77 -0.49 9.64
N LYS A 77 -17.42 -1.48 10.23
CA LYS A 77 -16.77 -2.43 11.14
C LYS A 77 -15.65 -3.20 10.46
N PHE A 78 -15.90 -3.68 9.24
CA PHE A 78 -14.88 -4.35 8.44
C PHE A 78 -13.71 -3.44 8.13
N ALA A 79 -13.98 -2.18 7.74
CA ALA A 79 -12.95 -1.20 7.45
C ALA A 79 -12.05 -0.92 8.65
N TYR A 80 -12.63 -0.75 9.83
CA TYR A 80 -11.85 -0.56 11.06
C TYR A 80 -10.98 -1.76 11.39
N LYS A 81 -11.54 -2.96 11.26
CA LYS A 81 -10.79 -4.20 11.50
C LYS A 81 -9.58 -4.30 10.59
N CYS A 82 -9.77 -4.11 9.29
CA CYS A 82 -8.69 -4.16 8.31
C CYS A 82 -7.65 -3.07 8.56
N ASN A 83 -8.09 -1.88 8.93
CA ASN A 83 -7.19 -0.77 9.23
C ASN A 83 -6.29 -1.08 10.43
N ILE A 84 -6.87 -1.63 11.49
CA ILE A 84 -6.11 -2.01 12.70
C ILE A 84 -5.10 -3.10 12.37
N GLU A 85 -5.51 -4.15 11.69
CA GLU A 85 -4.64 -5.28 11.35
C GLU A 85 -3.53 -4.85 10.40
N SER A 86 -3.84 -4.07 9.38
CA SER A 86 -2.86 -3.60 8.41
C SER A 86 -1.89 -2.59 9.00
N SER A 87 -2.33 -1.73 9.92
CA SER A 87 -1.43 -0.81 10.61
C SER A 87 -0.42 -1.56 11.49
N LYS A 88 -0.83 -2.62 12.16
CA LYS A 88 0.08 -3.47 12.93
C LYS A 88 1.11 -4.14 12.02
N ALA A 89 0.65 -4.67 10.89
CA ALA A 89 1.55 -5.29 9.92
C ALA A 89 2.57 -4.29 9.38
N PHE A 90 2.16 -3.05 9.12
CA PHE A 90 3.04 -1.98 8.67
C PHE A 90 4.09 -1.64 9.73
N ILE A 91 3.68 -1.51 10.98
CA ILE A 91 4.61 -1.23 12.08
C ILE A 91 5.64 -2.35 12.22
N ASP A 92 5.21 -3.60 12.16
CA ASP A 92 6.10 -4.75 12.24
C ASP A 92 7.06 -4.78 11.06
N TYR A 93 6.58 -4.45 9.87
CA TYR A 93 7.42 -4.37 8.67
C TYR A 93 8.52 -3.31 8.83
N ILE A 94 8.16 -2.12 9.31
CA ILE A 94 9.14 -1.05 9.55
C ILE A 94 10.20 -1.49 10.57
N ARG A 95 9.79 -2.11 11.66
CA ARG A 95 10.69 -2.58 12.71
C ARG A 95 11.67 -3.62 12.20
N ASN A 96 11.22 -4.49 11.30
CA ASN A 96 12.06 -5.56 10.77
C ASN A 96 12.99 -5.09 9.65
N CYS A 97 12.60 -4.07 8.90
CA CYS A 97 13.37 -3.58 7.74
C CYS A 97 14.30 -2.41 8.09
N THR A 98 13.96 -1.63 9.13
CA THR A 98 14.77 -0.49 9.53
C THR A 98 15.86 -0.96 10.47
N PRO A 99 17.14 -0.68 10.19
CA PRO A 99 18.22 -1.00 11.12
C PRO A 99 17.97 -0.33 12.46
N THR A 100 18.14 -1.08 13.54
CA THR A 100 18.02 -0.52 14.88
C THR A 100 19.14 0.47 15.10
N ILE A 101 18.80 1.71 15.40
CA ILE A 101 19.77 2.71 15.79
C ILE A 101 19.99 2.53 17.27
N ILE A 102 21.18 2.14 17.61
CA ILE A 102 21.59 1.97 19.01
C ILE A 102 22.30 3.23 19.45
N GLU A 103 21.69 3.92 20.36
CA GLU A 103 22.29 5.11 20.97
C GLU A 103 23.16 4.76 22.15
#